data_c6d5ee1b7ce993166f3a77892c3b42f9
#
_entry.id   c6d5ee1b7ce993166f3a77892c3b42f9
#
_cell.length_a   1.000
_cell.length_b   1.000
_cell.length_c   1.000
_cell.angle_alpha   90.00
_cell.angle_beta   90.00
_cell.angle_gamma   90.00
#
_symmetry.space_group_name_H-M   'P 1'
#
loop_
_entity.id
_entity.type
_entity.pdbx_description
1 polymer ?
#
loop_
_entity_poly.entity_id
_entity_poly.type
_entity_poly.pdbx_seq_one_letter_code
_entity_poly.pdbx_strand_id
1 'polypeptide(L)'
;MRVASYLLAALMFWSAPAAVAQDLPKVTVGMSGWTGFAPLSLAEKAGIFKKNGVDVTIKFIPQKDRHLAIASGDVQCAATTVETWIVWNANGVATVQVLQLDKSYGADGMVVRKDVAKIADLKGKTVAASAPGTAPYFTLAWMLKKNGLTVKDVKVVTLEPGPAAQAFIAGQGDAAMTYEPYLSSVREKPDAGKIIATTLDYPMVMDTFGCTPKFIQEHPKLVQAMVDSYFEAFQMIKQDPKKSFEIMGAVVKQTGEQFEKSQSYLRWQDREANKKFFAGEHQAFSKEAAGLLLELGIIKNAPDIASIVDTQFIK
;
A
#
# COMPACT_ATOMS: atom_id res chain seq x y z
N MET A 1 -68.61 39.03 -44.87
CA MET A 1 -68.38 37.80 -44.12
C MET A 1 -66.91 37.51 -44.14
N ARG A 2 -66.20 37.70 -43.00
CA ARG A 2 -64.74 37.43 -42.87
C ARG A 2 -64.64 36.15 -42.04
N VAL A 3 -64.06 35.08 -42.62
CA VAL A 3 -63.76 33.82 -41.92
C VAL A 3 -62.37 33.92 -41.32
N ALA A 4 -62.27 33.85 -40.00
CA ALA A 4 -61.00 33.80 -39.27
C ALA A 4 -60.55 32.34 -39.11
N SER A 5 -59.37 31.99 -39.69
CA SER A 5 -58.75 30.68 -39.52
C SER A 5 -57.83 30.72 -38.29
N TYR A 6 -58.13 29.91 -37.28
CA TYR A 6 -57.25 29.69 -36.13
C TYR A 6 -56.29 28.55 -36.42
N LEU A 7 -54.99 28.86 -36.49
CA LEU A 7 -53.90 27.87 -36.51
C LEU A 7 -53.62 27.42 -35.03
N LEU A 8 -53.90 26.18 -34.73
CA LEU A 8 -53.46 25.54 -33.51
C LEU A 8 -52.03 25.06 -33.66
N ALA A 9 -51.06 25.70 -32.99
CA ALA A 9 -49.71 25.22 -32.89
C ALA A 9 -49.62 24.16 -31.80
N ALA A 10 -49.39 22.90 -32.18
CA ALA A 10 -49.14 21.80 -31.24
C ALA A 10 -47.67 21.86 -30.78
N LEU A 11 -47.43 22.25 -29.51
CA LEU A 11 -46.15 22.16 -28.85
C LEU A 11 -45.90 20.69 -28.44
N MET A 12 -45.03 20.00 -29.20
CA MET A 12 -44.49 18.70 -28.80
C MET A 12 -43.46 18.92 -27.72
N PHE A 13 -43.81 18.62 -26.46
CA PHE A 13 -42.84 18.47 -25.37
C PHE A 13 -42.03 17.19 -25.58
N TRP A 14 -40.78 17.35 -26.01
CA TRP A 14 -39.80 16.26 -26.05
C TRP A 14 -39.27 16.07 -24.62
N SER A 15 -39.88 15.14 -23.87
CA SER A 15 -39.34 14.71 -22.59
C SER A 15 -38.06 13.90 -22.84
N ALA A 16 -36.90 14.50 -22.62
CA ALA A 16 -35.66 13.77 -22.56
C ALA A 16 -35.74 12.71 -21.44
N PRO A 17 -35.37 11.44 -21.68
CA PRO A 17 -35.37 10.44 -20.64
C PRO A 17 -34.39 10.89 -19.56
N ALA A 18 -34.83 11.00 -18.32
CA ALA A 18 -33.95 11.18 -17.17
C ALA A 18 -32.98 10.00 -17.16
N ALA A 19 -31.68 10.30 -17.31
CA ALA A 19 -30.64 9.32 -17.15
C ALA A 19 -30.74 8.78 -15.71
N VAL A 20 -31.21 7.57 -15.55
CA VAL A 20 -31.15 6.85 -14.28
C VAL A 20 -29.66 6.69 -13.98
N ALA A 21 -29.20 7.38 -12.96
CA ALA A 21 -27.83 7.20 -12.48
C ALA A 21 -27.67 5.71 -12.11
N GLN A 22 -26.94 4.98 -12.94
CA GLN A 22 -26.69 3.56 -12.70
C GLN A 22 -25.80 3.45 -11.47
N ASP A 23 -26.28 2.78 -10.42
CA ASP A 23 -25.48 2.52 -9.23
C ASP A 23 -24.21 1.77 -9.62
N LEU A 24 -23.05 2.38 -9.37
CA LEU A 24 -21.78 1.79 -9.68
C LEU A 24 -21.49 0.58 -8.78
N PRO A 25 -20.87 -0.48 -9.33
CA PRO A 25 -20.42 -1.61 -8.53
C PRO A 25 -19.51 -1.14 -7.39
N LYS A 26 -19.79 -1.59 -6.16
CA LYS A 26 -19.03 -1.22 -4.96
C LYS A 26 -17.92 -2.21 -4.69
N VAL A 27 -16.72 -1.72 -4.41
CA VAL A 27 -15.55 -2.52 -4.06
C VAL A 27 -14.89 -1.94 -2.82
N THR A 28 -14.55 -2.79 -1.87
CA THR A 28 -13.77 -2.37 -0.68
C THR A 28 -12.32 -2.78 -0.85
N VAL A 29 -11.41 -1.82 -0.63
CA VAL A 29 -9.95 -2.01 -0.66
C VAL A 29 -9.38 -1.80 0.73
N GLY A 30 -8.66 -2.81 1.25
CA GLY A 30 -7.95 -2.72 2.53
C GLY A 30 -6.51 -2.25 2.35
N MET A 31 -6.10 -1.22 3.09
CA MET A 31 -4.70 -0.76 3.09
C MET A 31 -4.33 -0.08 4.40
N SER A 32 -3.06 0.34 4.57
CA SER A 32 -2.59 1.20 5.66
C SER A 32 -2.40 2.63 5.18
N GLY A 33 -2.03 3.54 6.12
CA GLY A 33 -1.64 4.92 5.81
C GLY A 33 -0.20 5.06 5.27
N TRP A 34 0.33 4.02 4.63
CA TRP A 34 1.62 4.06 3.94
C TRP A 34 1.60 5.06 2.79
N THR A 35 2.61 5.92 2.72
CA THR A 35 2.70 6.97 1.69
C THR A 35 2.68 6.41 0.26
N GLY A 36 3.21 5.20 0.04
CA GLY A 36 3.23 4.54 -1.25
C GLY A 36 1.84 4.18 -1.80
N PHE A 37 0.83 3.96 -0.92
CA PHE A 37 -0.54 3.66 -1.34
C PHE A 37 -1.37 4.90 -1.68
N ALA A 38 -0.83 6.09 -1.49
CA ALA A 38 -1.57 7.33 -1.63
C ALA A 38 -2.16 7.59 -3.02
N PRO A 39 -1.62 7.10 -4.16
CA PRO A 39 -2.29 7.21 -5.45
C PRO A 39 -3.66 6.53 -5.49
N LEU A 40 -3.88 5.44 -4.71
CA LEU A 40 -5.21 4.83 -4.57
C LEU A 40 -6.16 5.76 -3.82
N SER A 41 -5.69 6.43 -2.75
CA SER A 41 -6.48 7.44 -2.05
C SER A 41 -6.78 8.64 -2.93
N LEU A 42 -5.84 9.07 -3.77
CA LEU A 42 -6.07 10.13 -4.76
C LEU A 42 -7.15 9.71 -5.76
N ALA A 43 -7.10 8.48 -6.27
CA ALA A 43 -8.11 7.96 -7.18
C ALA A 43 -9.52 7.95 -6.56
N GLU A 44 -9.63 7.63 -5.25
CA GLU A 44 -10.88 7.70 -4.51
C GLU A 44 -11.35 9.15 -4.35
N LYS A 45 -10.51 10.02 -3.79
CA LYS A 45 -10.87 11.40 -3.41
C LYS A 45 -11.08 12.32 -4.60
N ALA A 46 -10.36 12.11 -5.70
CA ALA A 46 -10.53 12.84 -6.96
C ALA A 46 -11.65 12.27 -7.85
N GLY A 47 -12.34 11.19 -7.43
CA GLY A 47 -13.43 10.59 -8.18
C GLY A 47 -12.99 9.79 -9.41
N ILE A 48 -11.70 9.47 -9.54
CA ILE A 48 -11.16 8.75 -10.69
C ILE A 48 -11.74 7.33 -10.78
N PHE A 49 -11.89 6.62 -9.66
CA PHE A 49 -12.54 5.32 -9.62
C PHE A 49 -13.97 5.39 -10.17
N LYS A 50 -14.76 6.37 -9.73
CA LYS A 50 -16.15 6.55 -10.19
C LYS A 50 -16.21 6.90 -11.68
N LYS A 51 -15.32 7.75 -12.15
CA LYS A 51 -15.16 8.06 -13.59
C LYS A 51 -14.90 6.80 -14.41
N ASN A 52 -14.14 5.87 -13.87
CA ASN A 52 -13.78 4.60 -14.52
C ASN A 52 -14.79 3.46 -14.23
N GLY A 53 -15.95 3.78 -13.66
CA GLY A 53 -17.08 2.85 -13.56
C GLY A 53 -17.07 1.95 -12.31
N VAL A 54 -16.32 2.29 -11.26
CA VAL A 54 -16.29 1.55 -9.99
C VAL A 54 -16.37 2.48 -8.80
N ASP A 55 -17.20 2.15 -7.80
CA ASP A 55 -17.29 2.88 -6.52
C ASP A 55 -16.39 2.19 -5.48
N VAL A 56 -15.16 2.67 -5.36
CA VAL A 56 -14.18 2.11 -4.41
C VAL A 56 -14.28 2.82 -3.08
N THR A 57 -14.34 2.03 -2.01
CA THR A 57 -14.20 2.49 -0.62
C THR A 57 -12.89 1.97 -0.04
N ILE A 58 -12.02 2.86 0.39
CA ILE A 58 -10.77 2.49 1.05
C ILE A 58 -11.00 2.37 2.56
N LYS A 59 -10.63 1.20 3.12
CA LYS A 59 -10.59 0.96 4.56
C LYS A 59 -9.16 0.88 5.06
N PHE A 60 -8.81 1.72 6.05
CA PHE A 60 -7.54 1.61 6.75
C PHE A 60 -7.59 0.48 7.78
N ILE A 61 -6.90 -0.61 7.48
CA ILE A 61 -6.84 -1.83 8.29
C ILE A 61 -5.38 -2.13 8.59
N PRO A 62 -4.99 -2.34 9.87
CA PRO A 62 -3.64 -2.77 10.21
C PRO A 62 -3.20 -3.97 9.38
N GLN A 63 -1.93 -4.01 8.96
CA GLN A 63 -1.44 -5.06 8.06
C GLN A 63 -1.63 -6.46 8.64
N LYS A 64 -1.43 -6.62 9.94
CA LYS A 64 -1.61 -7.89 10.67
C LYS A 64 -3.04 -8.43 10.65
N ASP A 65 -4.05 -7.56 10.46
CA ASP A 65 -5.48 -7.92 10.50
C ASP A 65 -6.11 -7.97 9.10
N ARG A 66 -5.43 -7.47 8.07
CA ARG A 66 -5.98 -7.27 6.72
C ARG A 66 -6.36 -8.57 6.02
N HIS A 67 -5.59 -9.64 6.26
CA HIS A 67 -5.92 -10.98 5.74
C HIS A 67 -7.23 -11.54 6.32
N LEU A 68 -7.59 -11.18 7.55
CA LEU A 68 -8.87 -11.59 8.15
C LEU A 68 -10.05 -10.91 7.45
N ALA A 69 -9.91 -9.62 7.12
CA ALA A 69 -10.93 -8.88 6.37
C ALA A 69 -11.10 -9.41 4.92
N ILE A 70 -10.04 -9.93 4.31
CA ILE A 70 -10.10 -10.62 3.02
C ILE A 70 -10.82 -11.98 3.18
N ALA A 71 -10.45 -12.76 4.17
CA ALA A 71 -11.02 -14.07 4.42
C ALA A 71 -12.51 -14.01 4.78
N SER A 72 -12.97 -12.97 5.49
CA SER A 72 -14.38 -12.74 5.80
C SER A 72 -15.20 -12.22 4.60
N GLY A 73 -14.54 -11.71 3.54
CA GLY A 73 -15.20 -11.06 2.41
C GLY A 73 -15.54 -9.58 2.63
N ASP A 74 -15.15 -8.99 3.78
CA ASP A 74 -15.32 -7.55 4.06
C ASP A 74 -14.50 -6.65 3.12
N VAL A 75 -13.45 -7.23 2.55
CA VAL A 75 -12.52 -6.60 1.63
C VAL A 75 -12.28 -7.53 0.44
N GLN A 76 -12.45 -7.04 -0.77
CA GLN A 76 -12.23 -7.81 -1.99
C GLN A 76 -10.80 -7.71 -2.49
N CYS A 77 -10.19 -6.54 -2.29
CA CYS A 77 -8.83 -6.22 -2.75
C CYS A 77 -8.04 -5.53 -1.65
N ALA A 78 -6.73 -5.57 -1.73
CA ALA A 78 -5.85 -4.91 -0.76
C ALA A 78 -4.57 -4.38 -1.42
N ALA A 79 -3.90 -3.47 -0.72
CA ALA A 79 -2.53 -3.06 -1.00
C ALA A 79 -1.64 -3.52 0.15
N THR A 80 -0.54 -4.19 -0.14
CA THR A 80 0.46 -4.64 0.83
C THR A 80 1.77 -5.02 0.11
N THR A 81 2.79 -5.38 0.89
CA THR A 81 4.10 -5.78 0.38
C THR A 81 4.10 -7.21 -0.20
N VAL A 82 5.03 -7.48 -1.11
CA VAL A 82 5.15 -8.78 -1.81
C VAL A 82 5.29 -9.94 -0.83
N GLU A 83 6.13 -9.82 0.20
CA GLU A 83 6.31 -10.90 1.19
C GLU A 83 5.05 -11.16 2.01
N THR A 84 4.22 -10.13 2.26
CA THR A 84 2.95 -10.29 2.98
C THR A 84 1.93 -11.11 2.17
N TRP A 85 1.87 -10.93 0.85
CA TRP A 85 1.06 -11.78 -0.02
C TRP A 85 1.49 -13.26 0.06
N ILE A 86 2.81 -13.51 0.14
CA ILE A 86 3.35 -14.86 0.33
C ILE A 86 2.85 -15.45 1.66
N VAL A 87 2.91 -14.67 2.75
CA VAL A 87 2.41 -15.10 4.07
C VAL A 87 0.93 -15.44 4.03
N TRP A 88 0.10 -14.59 3.42
CA TRP A 88 -1.35 -14.82 3.36
C TRP A 88 -1.69 -16.08 2.58
N ASN A 89 -1.11 -16.26 1.40
CA ASN A 89 -1.32 -17.47 0.58
C ASN A 89 -0.81 -18.73 1.27
N ALA A 90 0.37 -18.69 1.88
CA ALA A 90 0.92 -19.82 2.63
C ALA A 90 0.04 -20.25 3.82
N ASN A 91 -0.71 -19.30 4.40
CA ASN A 91 -1.62 -19.52 5.52
C ASN A 91 -3.09 -19.70 5.08
N GLY A 92 -3.35 -19.95 3.80
CA GLY A 92 -4.66 -20.33 3.26
C GLY A 92 -5.59 -19.18 2.89
N VAL A 93 -5.12 -17.92 2.91
CA VAL A 93 -5.88 -16.77 2.41
C VAL A 93 -5.47 -16.49 0.97
N ALA A 94 -6.24 -17.09 0.03
CA ALA A 94 -5.94 -17.00 -1.40
C ALA A 94 -6.07 -15.56 -1.92
N THR A 95 -4.99 -15.05 -2.50
CA THR A 95 -4.89 -13.71 -3.07
C THR A 95 -3.96 -13.70 -4.28
N VAL A 96 -4.20 -12.77 -5.21
CA VAL A 96 -3.43 -12.63 -6.45
C VAL A 96 -3.04 -11.17 -6.63
N GLN A 97 -1.75 -10.91 -6.84
CA GLN A 97 -1.18 -9.58 -7.10
C GLN A 97 -1.38 -9.22 -8.58
N VAL A 98 -1.85 -8.01 -8.86
CA VAL A 98 -2.19 -7.57 -10.22
C VAL A 98 -1.46 -6.29 -10.65
N LEU A 99 -0.82 -5.56 -9.72
CA LEU A 99 -0.19 -4.27 -9.97
C LEU A 99 0.89 -4.00 -8.93
N GLN A 100 2.07 -3.55 -9.36
CA GLN A 100 3.04 -2.93 -8.46
C GLN A 100 2.69 -1.46 -8.24
N LEU A 101 2.59 -1.05 -6.98
CA LEU A 101 2.26 0.33 -6.60
C LEU A 101 3.53 1.17 -6.47
N ASP A 102 4.45 0.73 -5.64
CA ASP A 102 5.66 1.49 -5.33
C ASP A 102 6.82 0.60 -4.87
N LYS A 103 7.97 1.23 -4.73
CA LYS A 103 9.17 0.72 -4.05
C LYS A 103 9.61 1.73 -3.01
N SER A 104 9.85 1.27 -1.80
CA SER A 104 10.48 2.09 -0.78
C SER A 104 11.93 2.40 -1.17
N TYR A 105 12.29 3.66 -1.05
CA TYR A 105 13.62 4.19 -1.37
C TYR A 105 14.09 5.11 -0.25
N GLY A 106 14.20 4.55 0.95
CA GLY A 106 14.48 5.25 2.19
C GLY A 106 13.25 5.60 3.01
N ALA A 107 12.05 5.15 2.60
CA ALA A 107 10.79 5.43 3.28
C ALA A 107 10.49 4.46 4.44
N ASP A 108 11.08 3.27 4.47
CA ASP A 108 11.11 2.39 5.64
C ASP A 108 12.47 2.48 6.30
N GLY A 109 12.48 2.50 7.64
CA GLY A 109 13.72 2.65 8.38
C GLY A 109 13.68 2.11 9.79
N MET A 110 14.90 1.82 10.27
CA MET A 110 15.19 1.49 11.65
C MET A 110 15.70 2.74 12.36
N VAL A 111 15.00 3.17 13.39
CA VAL A 111 15.43 4.24 14.29
C VAL A 111 16.02 3.64 15.56
N VAL A 112 17.06 4.25 16.10
CA VAL A 112 17.79 3.76 17.29
C VAL A 112 18.17 4.92 18.19
N ARG A 113 18.43 4.65 19.47
CA ARG A 113 19.01 5.63 20.40
C ARG A 113 20.39 6.07 19.93
N LYS A 114 20.83 7.26 20.39
CA LYS A 114 22.08 7.90 19.93
C LYS A 114 23.32 7.04 20.21
N ASP A 115 23.31 6.25 21.28
CA ASP A 115 24.38 5.37 21.74
C ASP A 115 24.54 4.07 20.92
N VAL A 116 23.52 3.69 20.15
CA VAL A 116 23.60 2.52 19.24
C VAL A 116 24.38 2.92 17.98
N ALA A 117 25.56 2.34 17.79
CA ALA A 117 26.45 2.70 16.68
C ALA A 117 26.15 1.92 15.39
N LYS A 118 25.75 0.64 15.51
CA LYS A 118 25.48 -0.28 14.39
C LYS A 118 24.36 -1.26 14.75
N ILE A 119 23.73 -1.87 13.75
CA ILE A 119 22.62 -2.81 13.95
C ILE A 119 23.02 -3.99 14.86
N ALA A 120 24.28 -4.45 14.77
CA ALA A 120 24.77 -5.54 15.65
C ALA A 120 24.74 -5.19 17.16
N ASP A 121 24.74 -3.91 17.52
CA ASP A 121 24.68 -3.46 18.92
C ASP A 121 23.25 -3.59 19.51
N LEU A 122 22.26 -3.99 18.71
CA LEU A 122 20.89 -4.26 19.15
C LEU A 122 20.75 -5.59 19.91
N LYS A 123 21.79 -6.42 19.97
CA LYS A 123 21.73 -7.69 20.73
C LYS A 123 21.28 -7.45 22.17
N GLY A 124 20.23 -8.14 22.60
CA GLY A 124 19.61 -8.00 23.94
C GLY A 124 18.75 -6.75 24.13
N LYS A 125 18.71 -5.83 23.16
CA LYS A 125 17.94 -4.57 23.22
C LYS A 125 16.48 -4.77 22.83
N THR A 126 15.65 -3.78 23.18
CA THR A 126 14.20 -3.77 22.90
C THR A 126 13.92 -3.02 21.59
N VAL A 127 13.29 -3.70 20.63
CA VAL A 127 12.96 -3.16 19.30
C VAL A 127 11.45 -3.22 19.09
N ALA A 128 10.82 -2.07 18.83
CA ALA A 128 9.43 -2.03 18.42
C ALA A 128 9.32 -2.38 16.92
N ALA A 129 8.45 -3.33 16.58
CA ALA A 129 8.09 -3.67 15.19
C ALA A 129 6.67 -4.22 15.17
N SER A 130 6.02 -4.25 13.99
CA SER A 130 4.69 -4.88 13.86
C SER A 130 4.76 -6.40 14.07
N ALA A 131 3.60 -7.06 14.01
CA ALA A 131 3.49 -8.50 14.22
C ALA A 131 4.28 -9.31 13.16
N PRO A 132 4.70 -10.55 13.47
CA PRO A 132 5.25 -11.48 12.50
C PRO A 132 4.32 -11.63 11.26
N GLY A 133 4.92 -11.68 10.08
CA GLY A 133 4.18 -11.74 8.81
C GLY A 133 3.77 -10.39 8.24
N THR A 134 4.24 -9.29 8.81
CA THR A 134 4.08 -7.92 8.29
C THR A 134 5.40 -7.35 7.80
N ALA A 135 5.34 -6.32 6.95
CA ALA A 135 6.53 -5.68 6.38
C ALA A 135 7.51 -5.14 7.44
N PRO A 136 7.11 -4.42 8.49
CA PRO A 136 8.08 -3.91 9.47
C PRO A 136 8.79 -5.03 10.23
N TYR A 137 8.11 -6.16 10.50
CA TYR A 137 8.75 -7.33 11.12
C TYR A 137 9.72 -8.02 10.14
N PHE A 138 9.31 -8.19 8.89
CA PHE A 138 10.14 -8.78 7.85
C PHE A 138 11.39 -7.94 7.63
N THR A 139 11.25 -6.61 7.53
CA THR A 139 12.37 -5.67 7.36
C THR A 139 13.32 -5.72 8.55
N LEU A 140 12.80 -5.80 9.79
CA LEU A 140 13.62 -6.01 10.98
C LEU A 140 14.44 -7.30 10.85
N ALA A 141 13.77 -8.43 10.56
CA ALA A 141 14.43 -9.73 10.44
C ALA A 141 15.52 -9.73 9.35
N TRP A 142 15.22 -9.10 8.22
CA TRP A 142 16.17 -8.96 7.11
C TRP A 142 17.40 -8.15 7.52
N MET A 143 17.21 -6.96 8.11
CA MET A 143 18.31 -6.10 8.55
C MET A 143 19.17 -6.78 9.64
N LEU A 144 18.54 -7.45 10.61
CA LEU A 144 19.25 -8.22 11.62
C LEU A 144 20.07 -9.33 10.99
N LYS A 145 19.50 -10.14 10.09
CA LYS A 145 20.19 -11.23 9.39
C LYS A 145 21.41 -10.74 8.63
N LYS A 146 21.30 -9.64 7.89
CA LYS A 146 22.42 -9.04 7.14
C LYS A 146 23.54 -8.50 8.07
N ASN A 147 23.26 -8.34 9.38
CA ASN A 147 24.21 -7.89 10.39
C ASN A 147 24.57 -8.98 11.42
N GLY A 148 24.35 -10.25 11.09
CA GLY A 148 24.76 -11.41 11.91
C GLY A 148 23.90 -11.65 13.15
N LEU A 149 22.70 -11.08 13.19
CA LEU A 149 21.72 -11.28 14.25
C LEU A 149 20.44 -11.95 13.71
N THR A 150 19.63 -12.41 14.63
CA THR A 150 18.27 -12.93 14.37
C THR A 150 17.25 -12.16 15.22
N VAL A 151 15.98 -12.34 14.96
CA VAL A 151 14.90 -11.76 15.79
C VAL A 151 14.92 -12.31 17.23
N LYS A 152 15.57 -13.46 17.47
CA LYS A 152 15.74 -14.05 18.82
C LYS A 152 16.84 -13.32 19.62
N ASP A 153 17.72 -12.58 18.97
CA ASP A 153 18.77 -11.82 19.63
C ASP A 153 18.30 -10.46 20.17
N VAL A 154 17.04 -10.07 19.87
CA VAL A 154 16.43 -8.82 20.34
C VAL A 154 15.11 -9.09 21.04
N LYS A 155 14.64 -8.13 21.85
CA LYS A 155 13.31 -8.18 22.49
C LYS A 155 12.32 -7.41 21.61
N VAL A 156 11.54 -8.12 20.77
CA VAL A 156 10.55 -7.47 19.90
C VAL A 156 9.31 -7.10 20.71
N VAL A 157 8.92 -5.82 20.65
CA VAL A 157 7.64 -5.31 21.15
C VAL A 157 6.73 -5.03 19.95
N THR A 158 5.57 -5.67 19.93
CA THR A 158 4.63 -5.54 18.81
C THR A 158 3.89 -4.22 18.86
N LEU A 159 4.26 -3.30 17.99
CA LEU A 159 3.61 -2.01 17.78
C LEU A 159 3.51 -1.72 16.28
N GLU A 160 2.35 -1.20 15.85
CA GLU A 160 2.20 -0.70 14.48
C GLU A 160 3.12 0.51 14.24
N PRO A 161 3.51 0.83 12.98
CA PRO A 161 4.57 1.80 12.69
C PRO A 161 4.37 3.20 13.27
N GLY A 162 3.13 3.71 13.28
CA GLY A 162 2.83 5.00 13.90
C GLY A 162 3.03 4.97 15.42
N PRO A 163 2.36 4.07 16.18
CA PRO A 163 2.64 3.84 17.61
C PRO A 163 4.11 3.53 17.91
N ALA A 164 4.83 2.78 17.07
CA ALA A 164 6.24 2.48 17.25
C ALA A 164 7.10 3.76 17.19
N ALA A 165 6.86 4.63 16.20
CA ALA A 165 7.53 5.92 16.08
C ALA A 165 7.24 6.82 17.30
N GLN A 166 5.98 6.90 17.74
CA GLN A 166 5.58 7.71 18.89
C GLN A 166 6.20 7.20 20.19
N ALA A 167 6.16 5.88 20.43
CA ALA A 167 6.79 5.26 21.61
C ALA A 167 8.30 5.52 21.62
N PHE A 168 8.95 5.41 20.46
CA PHE A 168 10.36 5.74 20.32
C PHE A 168 10.64 7.22 20.65
N ILE A 169 9.89 8.16 20.08
CA ILE A 169 10.05 9.60 20.37
C ILE A 169 9.84 9.87 21.86
N ALA A 170 8.91 9.19 22.51
CA ALA A 170 8.62 9.29 23.95
C ALA A 170 9.70 8.63 24.86
N GLY A 171 10.79 8.14 24.31
CA GLY A 171 11.88 7.54 25.10
C GLY A 171 11.73 6.04 25.37
N GLN A 172 10.72 5.36 24.82
CA GLN A 172 10.48 3.93 25.03
C GLN A 172 11.26 3.06 24.03
N GLY A 173 11.84 1.96 24.54
CA GLY A 173 12.63 1.02 23.75
C GLY A 173 13.97 1.59 23.27
N ASP A 174 14.80 0.72 22.70
CA ASP A 174 16.12 1.05 22.18
C ASP A 174 16.08 1.35 20.67
N ALA A 175 15.13 0.73 19.94
CA ALA A 175 14.95 0.88 18.52
C ALA A 175 13.47 0.73 18.13
N ALA A 176 13.14 1.19 16.91
CA ALA A 176 11.84 0.93 16.30
C ALA A 176 11.95 0.79 14.79
N MET A 177 11.14 -0.09 14.21
CA MET A 177 10.86 -0.15 12.79
C MET A 177 9.64 0.72 12.48
N THR A 178 9.80 1.64 11.55
CA THR A 178 8.71 2.51 11.11
C THR A 178 8.88 2.90 9.65
N TYR A 179 7.88 3.57 9.10
CA TYR A 179 7.88 4.01 7.70
C TYR A 179 7.20 5.37 7.55
N GLU A 180 7.27 5.96 6.34
CA GLU A 180 6.58 7.22 6.03
C GLU A 180 5.05 7.07 6.07
N PRO A 181 4.33 8.02 6.67
CA PRO A 181 4.82 9.35 7.10
C PRO A 181 5.43 9.41 8.51
N TYR A 182 5.39 8.33 9.28
CA TYR A 182 5.81 8.34 10.70
C TYR A 182 7.34 8.44 10.87
N LEU A 183 8.12 7.94 9.90
CA LEU A 183 9.58 8.06 9.93
C LEU A 183 10.02 9.54 9.86
N SER A 184 9.30 10.37 9.11
CA SER A 184 9.51 11.83 9.09
C SER A 184 9.29 12.46 10.45
N SER A 185 8.31 12.00 11.23
CA SER A 185 8.10 12.50 12.61
C SER A 185 9.31 12.23 13.51
N VAL A 186 10.03 11.12 13.31
CA VAL A 186 11.28 10.84 14.04
C VAL A 186 12.43 11.71 13.53
N ARG A 187 12.53 11.94 12.20
CA ARG A 187 13.54 12.87 11.62
C ARG A 187 13.43 14.28 12.21
N GLU A 188 12.22 14.72 12.53
CA GLU A 188 11.95 16.04 13.14
C GLU A 188 12.29 16.09 14.64
N LYS A 189 12.69 14.96 15.24
CA LYS A 189 13.03 14.84 16.66
C LYS A 189 14.44 14.24 16.86
N PRO A 190 15.52 14.92 16.41
CA PRO A 190 16.88 14.39 16.44
C PRO A 190 17.39 14.09 17.85
N ASP A 191 16.74 14.67 18.88
CA ASP A 191 17.07 14.37 20.28
C ASP A 191 16.58 13.00 20.73
N ALA A 192 15.54 12.45 20.12
CA ALA A 192 15.04 11.13 20.45
C ALA A 192 15.98 10.01 20.00
N GLY A 193 16.74 10.20 18.93
CA GLY A 193 17.64 9.19 18.37
C GLY A 193 18.05 9.52 16.94
N LYS A 194 18.38 8.48 16.17
CA LYS A 194 18.81 8.59 14.76
C LYS A 194 18.24 7.44 13.92
N ILE A 195 18.13 7.65 12.63
CA ILE A 195 17.89 6.59 11.66
C ILE A 195 19.24 5.91 11.40
N ILE A 196 19.32 4.61 11.66
CA ILE A 196 20.56 3.85 11.50
C ILE A 196 20.64 3.14 10.14
N ALA A 197 19.50 2.76 9.59
CA ALA A 197 19.38 2.11 8.30
C ALA A 197 17.99 2.35 7.69
N THR A 198 17.93 2.32 6.38
CA THR A 198 16.69 2.45 5.61
C THR A 198 16.65 1.45 4.45
N THR A 199 15.60 1.48 3.67
CA THR A 199 15.50 0.74 2.39
C THR A 199 16.44 1.26 1.30
N LEU A 200 17.20 2.33 1.52
CA LEU A 200 18.35 2.68 0.69
C LEU A 200 19.52 1.70 0.90
N ASP A 201 19.74 1.30 2.15
CA ASP A 201 20.80 0.36 2.52
C ASP A 201 20.37 -1.10 2.28
N TYR A 202 19.05 -1.35 2.42
CA TYR A 202 18.43 -2.67 2.30
C TYR A 202 17.17 -2.59 1.43
N PRO A 203 17.30 -2.61 0.08
CA PRO A 203 16.16 -2.48 -0.84
C PRO A 203 15.34 -3.77 -0.89
N MET A 204 14.30 -3.86 -0.06
CA MET A 204 13.48 -5.07 0.11
C MET A 204 11.98 -4.80 0.24
N VAL A 205 11.52 -3.55 0.26
CA VAL A 205 10.12 -3.21 0.39
C VAL A 205 9.57 -2.80 -0.97
N MET A 206 8.71 -3.66 -1.51
CA MET A 206 8.02 -3.48 -2.78
C MET A 206 6.55 -3.77 -2.56
N ASP A 207 5.72 -2.80 -2.89
CA ASP A 207 4.29 -2.84 -2.62
C ASP A 207 3.49 -3.15 -3.87
N THR A 208 2.47 -3.99 -3.69
CA THR A 208 1.58 -4.41 -4.76
C THR A 208 0.12 -4.29 -4.34
N PHE A 209 -0.73 -4.17 -5.33
CA PHE A 209 -2.18 -4.26 -5.21
C PHE A 209 -2.63 -5.62 -5.74
N GLY A 210 -3.59 -6.21 -5.07
CA GLY A 210 -4.13 -7.50 -5.47
C GLY A 210 -5.54 -7.73 -4.92
N CYS A 211 -6.18 -8.79 -5.39
CA CYS A 211 -7.55 -9.13 -5.02
C CYS A 211 -7.66 -10.64 -4.75
N THR A 212 -8.81 -11.09 -4.26
CA THR A 212 -9.10 -12.52 -4.18
C THR A 212 -9.25 -13.11 -5.58
N PRO A 213 -8.83 -14.38 -5.82
CA PRO A 213 -9.00 -15.04 -7.12
C PRO A 213 -10.45 -15.04 -7.59
N LYS A 214 -11.39 -15.27 -6.66
CA LYS A 214 -12.82 -15.24 -6.95
C LYS A 214 -13.26 -13.88 -7.51
N PHE A 215 -12.86 -12.78 -6.86
CA PHE A 215 -13.22 -11.45 -7.32
C PHE A 215 -12.63 -11.13 -8.69
N ILE A 216 -11.38 -11.53 -8.95
CA ILE A 216 -10.72 -11.35 -10.26
C ILE A 216 -11.50 -12.11 -11.35
N GLN A 217 -11.89 -13.35 -11.08
CA GLN A 217 -12.62 -14.18 -12.04
C GLN A 217 -14.03 -13.66 -12.32
N GLU A 218 -14.77 -13.24 -11.28
CA GLU A 218 -16.13 -12.76 -11.41
C GLU A 218 -16.22 -11.33 -11.96
N HIS A 219 -15.22 -10.49 -11.67
CA HIS A 219 -15.23 -9.05 -11.96
C HIS A 219 -13.94 -8.51 -12.63
N PRO A 220 -13.42 -9.15 -13.71
CA PRO A 220 -12.15 -8.74 -14.31
C PRO A 220 -12.18 -7.30 -14.84
N LYS A 221 -13.35 -6.79 -15.27
CA LYS A 221 -13.50 -5.41 -15.72
C LYS A 221 -13.35 -4.40 -14.58
N LEU A 222 -13.80 -4.74 -13.37
CA LEU A 222 -13.63 -3.87 -12.21
C LEU A 222 -12.17 -3.83 -11.77
N VAL A 223 -11.47 -4.97 -11.81
CA VAL A 223 -10.03 -5.02 -11.53
C VAL A 223 -9.27 -4.16 -12.54
N GLN A 224 -9.57 -4.27 -13.84
CA GLN A 224 -8.97 -3.42 -14.87
C GLN A 224 -9.24 -1.93 -14.61
N ALA A 225 -10.49 -1.56 -14.28
CA ALA A 225 -10.86 -0.18 -13.96
C ALA A 225 -10.08 0.37 -12.76
N MET A 226 -9.84 -0.45 -11.71
CA MET A 226 -9.03 -0.05 -10.57
C MET A 226 -7.55 0.13 -10.92
N VAL A 227 -6.97 -0.76 -11.73
CA VAL A 227 -5.60 -0.65 -12.23
C VAL A 227 -5.43 0.60 -13.10
N ASP A 228 -6.36 0.84 -14.02
CA ASP A 228 -6.34 2.04 -14.88
C ASP A 228 -6.49 3.32 -14.05
N SER A 229 -7.32 3.29 -13.00
CA SER A 229 -7.51 4.42 -12.08
C SER A 229 -6.23 4.75 -11.29
N TYR A 230 -5.45 3.74 -10.89
CA TYR A 230 -4.14 3.98 -10.27
C TYR A 230 -3.20 4.72 -11.24
N PHE A 231 -3.10 4.27 -12.48
CA PHE A 231 -2.24 4.93 -13.47
C PHE A 231 -2.74 6.32 -13.83
N GLU A 232 -4.07 6.55 -13.88
CA GLU A 232 -4.64 7.87 -14.09
C GLU A 232 -4.32 8.80 -12.91
N ALA A 233 -4.45 8.32 -11.66
CA ALA A 233 -4.05 9.08 -10.48
C ALA A 233 -2.54 9.42 -10.52
N PHE A 234 -1.70 8.49 -10.96
CA PHE A 234 -0.27 8.75 -11.14
C PHE A 234 0.02 9.81 -12.21
N GLN A 235 -0.75 9.85 -13.30
CA GLN A 235 -0.67 10.95 -14.27
C GLN A 235 -1.13 12.28 -13.69
N MET A 236 -2.21 12.28 -12.87
CA MET A 236 -2.66 13.49 -12.16
C MET A 236 -1.56 14.05 -11.24
N ILE A 237 -0.83 13.19 -10.52
CA ILE A 237 0.31 13.60 -9.68
C ILE A 237 1.38 14.32 -10.53
N LYS A 238 1.68 13.82 -11.74
CA LYS A 238 2.66 14.43 -12.65
C LYS A 238 2.19 15.77 -13.20
N GLN A 239 0.88 15.90 -13.47
CA GLN A 239 0.30 17.11 -14.08
C GLN A 239 0.05 18.22 -13.06
N ASP A 240 -0.42 17.89 -11.86
CA ASP A 240 -0.70 18.81 -10.78
C ASP A 240 -0.21 18.23 -9.44
N PRO A 241 1.11 18.24 -9.19
CA PRO A 241 1.68 17.65 -7.99
C PRO A 241 1.18 18.35 -6.72
N LYS A 242 1.06 19.69 -6.73
CA LYS A 242 0.63 20.45 -5.56
C LYS A 242 -0.75 20.02 -5.06
N LYS A 243 -1.74 20.05 -5.94
CA LYS A 243 -3.11 19.63 -5.60
C LYS A 243 -3.17 18.16 -5.21
N SER A 244 -2.43 17.30 -5.91
CA SER A 244 -2.36 15.87 -5.61
C SER A 244 -1.77 15.62 -4.23
N PHE A 245 -0.67 16.32 -3.85
CA PHE A 245 -0.05 16.20 -2.54
C PHE A 245 -0.94 16.75 -1.41
N GLU A 246 -1.69 17.83 -1.65
CA GLU A 246 -2.69 18.34 -0.70
C GLU A 246 -3.77 17.29 -0.42
N ILE A 247 -4.32 16.65 -1.46
CA ILE A 247 -5.35 15.61 -1.31
C ILE A 247 -4.78 14.39 -0.59
N MET A 248 -3.63 13.87 -1.03
CA MET A 248 -3.01 12.67 -0.46
C MET A 248 -2.53 12.92 0.97
N GLY A 249 -1.93 14.08 1.23
CA GLY A 249 -1.47 14.48 2.56
C GLY A 249 -2.60 14.53 3.57
N ALA A 250 -3.75 15.12 3.21
CA ALA A 250 -4.91 15.20 4.08
C ALA A 250 -5.38 13.81 4.57
N VAL A 251 -5.26 12.77 3.74
CA VAL A 251 -5.66 11.40 4.09
C VAL A 251 -4.78 10.81 5.19
N VAL A 252 -3.48 11.16 5.22
CA VAL A 252 -2.49 10.67 6.20
C VAL A 252 -2.14 11.72 7.26
N LYS A 253 -2.96 12.78 7.40
CA LYS A 253 -2.81 13.87 8.36
C LYS A 253 -1.51 14.66 8.20
N GLN A 254 -1.08 14.86 6.96
CA GLN A 254 0.04 15.72 6.57
C GLN A 254 -0.46 16.91 5.76
N THR A 255 0.29 18.04 5.78
CA THR A 255 0.15 19.10 4.78
C THR A 255 0.67 18.60 3.42
N GLY A 256 0.34 19.30 2.32
CA GLY A 256 0.89 18.97 1.00
C GLY A 256 2.42 18.97 0.97
N GLU A 257 3.07 19.94 1.63
CA GLU A 257 4.53 20.03 1.74
C GLU A 257 5.15 18.87 2.54
N GLN A 258 4.53 18.49 3.66
CA GLN A 258 4.98 17.32 4.43
C GLN A 258 4.84 16.04 3.61
N PHE A 259 3.75 15.91 2.85
CA PHE A 259 3.53 14.76 1.99
C PHE A 259 4.54 14.71 0.84
N GLU A 260 4.83 15.86 0.20
CA GLU A 260 5.86 15.97 -0.84
C GLU A 260 7.22 15.50 -0.33
N LYS A 261 7.57 15.84 0.91
CA LYS A 261 8.80 15.36 1.55
C LYS A 261 8.74 13.85 1.79
N SER A 262 7.65 13.32 2.35
CA SER A 262 7.51 11.89 2.64
C SER A 262 7.56 11.04 1.37
N GLN A 263 6.90 11.47 0.28
CA GLN A 263 6.88 10.73 -0.97
C GLN A 263 8.24 10.72 -1.69
N SER A 264 9.14 11.67 -1.40
CA SER A 264 10.48 11.70 -2.02
C SER A 264 11.32 10.46 -1.68
N TYR A 265 10.98 9.76 -0.59
CA TYR A 265 11.63 8.54 -0.13
C TYR A 265 11.04 7.24 -0.72
N LEU A 266 10.21 7.32 -1.75
CA LEU A 266 9.67 6.16 -2.45
C LEU A 266 9.58 6.41 -3.96
N ARG A 267 9.25 5.37 -4.72
CA ARG A 267 9.11 5.43 -6.17
C ARG A 267 7.83 4.73 -6.58
N TRP A 268 6.79 5.51 -6.94
CA TRP A 268 5.60 4.97 -7.57
C TRP A 268 5.94 4.39 -8.94
N GLN A 269 5.27 3.31 -9.31
CA GLN A 269 5.58 2.53 -10.48
C GLN A 269 4.58 2.77 -11.60
N ASP A 270 5.09 3.19 -12.77
CA ASP A 270 4.29 3.32 -13.99
C ASP A 270 4.10 1.95 -14.69
N ARG A 271 3.42 1.95 -15.85
CA ARG A 271 3.15 0.71 -16.60
C ARG A 271 4.43 -0.01 -17.04
N GLU A 272 5.42 0.72 -17.52
CA GLU A 272 6.68 0.13 -17.98
C GLU A 272 7.51 -0.43 -16.82
N ALA A 273 7.52 0.24 -15.68
CA ALA A 273 8.13 -0.27 -14.46
C ALA A 273 7.42 -1.54 -13.97
N ASN A 274 6.09 -1.59 -14.04
CA ASN A 274 5.29 -2.77 -13.72
C ASN A 274 5.63 -3.96 -14.61
N LYS A 275 5.70 -3.77 -15.94
CA LYS A 275 6.10 -4.83 -16.89
C LYS A 275 7.48 -5.40 -16.55
N LYS A 276 8.45 -4.54 -16.26
CA LYS A 276 9.81 -4.96 -15.88
C LYS A 276 9.83 -5.72 -14.55
N PHE A 277 9.08 -5.22 -13.56
CA PHE A 277 9.00 -5.83 -12.26
C PHE A 277 8.49 -7.28 -12.35
N PHE A 278 7.34 -7.48 -12.98
CA PHE A 278 6.75 -8.82 -13.11
C PHE A 278 7.48 -9.73 -14.11
N ALA A 279 8.32 -9.19 -15.00
CA ALA A 279 9.13 -10.00 -15.92
C ALA A 279 10.26 -10.79 -15.21
N GLY A 280 10.64 -10.44 -13.98
CA GLY A 280 11.68 -11.19 -13.28
C GLY A 280 11.98 -10.73 -11.86
N GLU A 281 11.96 -9.44 -11.58
CA GLU A 281 12.32 -8.89 -10.27
C GLU A 281 11.39 -9.40 -9.16
N HIS A 282 10.08 -9.42 -9.42
CA HIS A 282 9.09 -9.96 -8.49
C HIS A 282 9.40 -11.40 -8.10
N GLN A 283 9.67 -12.28 -9.08
CA GLN A 283 9.96 -13.69 -8.83
C GLN A 283 11.27 -13.88 -8.04
N ALA A 284 12.32 -13.13 -8.40
CA ALA A 284 13.61 -13.19 -7.72
C ALA A 284 13.48 -12.78 -6.24
N PHE A 285 12.84 -11.64 -5.98
CA PHE A 285 12.59 -11.16 -4.62
C PHE A 285 11.68 -12.13 -3.84
N SER A 286 10.59 -12.60 -4.44
CA SER A 286 9.65 -13.51 -3.79
C SER A 286 10.32 -14.81 -3.33
N LYS A 287 11.27 -15.33 -4.11
CA LYS A 287 12.06 -16.52 -3.73
C LYS A 287 12.93 -16.25 -2.51
N GLU A 288 13.63 -15.11 -2.47
CA GLU A 288 14.47 -14.73 -1.33
C GLU A 288 13.60 -14.46 -0.09
N ALA A 289 12.48 -13.75 -0.25
CA ALA A 289 11.54 -13.46 0.81
C ALA A 289 10.92 -14.74 1.41
N ALA A 290 10.45 -15.66 0.57
CA ALA A 290 9.93 -16.95 1.02
C ALA A 290 10.97 -17.75 1.81
N GLY A 291 12.24 -17.73 1.41
CA GLY A 291 13.34 -18.35 2.13
C GLY A 291 13.49 -17.80 3.55
N LEU A 292 13.46 -16.49 3.71
CA LEU A 292 13.52 -15.88 5.05
C LEU A 292 12.27 -16.17 5.88
N LEU A 293 11.08 -16.14 5.27
CA LEU A 293 9.82 -16.44 5.97
C LEU A 293 9.77 -17.89 6.48
N LEU A 294 10.31 -18.86 5.72
CA LEU A 294 10.48 -20.25 6.15
C LEU A 294 11.48 -20.36 7.33
N GLU A 295 12.63 -19.69 7.23
CA GLU A 295 13.66 -19.66 8.29
C GLU A 295 13.11 -19.08 9.61
N LEU A 296 12.26 -18.05 9.50
CA LEU A 296 11.58 -17.43 10.65
C LEU A 296 10.43 -18.28 11.22
N GLY A 297 10.02 -19.33 10.51
CA GLY A 297 8.87 -20.17 10.89
C GLY A 297 7.53 -19.44 10.74
N ILE A 298 7.48 -18.34 9.99
CA ILE A 298 6.24 -17.58 9.71
C ILE A 298 5.35 -18.34 8.73
N ILE A 299 5.96 -19.03 7.77
CA ILE A 299 5.29 -19.95 6.87
C ILE A 299 5.89 -21.35 7.01
N LYS A 300 5.08 -22.39 6.75
CA LYS A 300 5.54 -23.78 6.74
C LYS A 300 5.96 -24.23 5.34
N ASN A 301 5.29 -23.73 4.33
CA ASN A 301 5.54 -24.01 2.92
C ASN A 301 5.40 -22.72 2.13
N ALA A 302 6.26 -22.51 1.13
CA ALA A 302 6.09 -21.38 0.21
C ALA A 302 4.97 -21.72 -0.80
N PRO A 303 4.10 -20.74 -1.13
CA PRO A 303 3.16 -20.92 -2.24
C PRO A 303 3.91 -20.95 -3.58
N ASP A 304 3.27 -21.46 -4.61
CA ASP A 304 3.75 -21.26 -5.99
C ASP A 304 3.63 -19.76 -6.33
N ILE A 305 4.77 -19.09 -6.48
CA ILE A 305 4.83 -17.65 -6.74
C ILE A 305 4.15 -17.26 -8.05
N ALA A 306 4.20 -18.12 -9.07
CA ALA A 306 3.53 -17.84 -10.33
C ALA A 306 2.01 -17.83 -10.20
N SER A 307 1.45 -18.63 -9.29
CA SER A 307 0.00 -18.73 -9.07
C SER A 307 -0.60 -17.56 -8.31
N ILE A 308 0.22 -16.74 -7.66
CA ILE A 308 -0.22 -15.57 -6.88
C ILE A 308 0.02 -14.24 -7.59
N VAL A 309 0.20 -14.28 -8.92
CA VAL A 309 0.40 -13.11 -9.78
C VAL A 309 -0.46 -13.22 -11.03
N ASP A 310 -1.09 -12.12 -11.43
CA ASP A 310 -1.82 -12.00 -12.69
C ASP A 310 -1.54 -10.66 -13.35
N THR A 311 -0.77 -10.68 -14.43
CA THR A 311 -0.30 -9.48 -15.13
C THR A 311 -1.19 -9.04 -16.28
N GLN A 312 -2.33 -9.73 -16.53
CA GLN A 312 -3.21 -9.41 -17.66
C GLN A 312 -3.77 -7.98 -17.63
N PHE A 313 -3.79 -7.35 -16.46
CA PHE A 313 -4.30 -5.98 -16.25
C PHE A 313 -3.26 -4.89 -16.50
N ILE A 314 -1.99 -5.23 -16.72
CA ILE A 314 -0.90 -4.30 -17.01
C ILE A 314 -0.72 -4.23 -18.54
N LYS A 315 -1.58 -3.44 -19.20
CA LYS A 315 -1.57 -3.27 -20.67
C LYS A 315 -0.73 -2.08 -21.11
#